data_6e3f54cd065c409001fdf56aa8cb91b4
#
_entry.id   6e3f54cd065c409001fdf56aa8cb91b4
#
_cell.length_a   1.000
_cell.length_b   1.000
_cell.length_c   1.000
_cell.angle_alpha   90.00
_cell.angle_beta   90.00
_cell.angle_gamma   90.00
#
_symmetry.space_group_name_H-M   'P 1'
#
loop_
_entity.id
_entity.type
_entity.pdbx_description
1 polymer ?
#
loop_
_entity_poly.entity_id
_entity_poly.type
_entity_poly.pdbx_seq_one_letter_code
_entity_poly.pdbx_strand_id
1 'polypeptide(L)'
;MDRISVYAPSEAHARRLLRALDGRFSASVNGGKPAAVVELRLDQETAEQLVDLFDALGRWLADGELAACELGFGDRPYTLLAATNGGPNDATGFLLERTIQLQIALDSRVVIEQAKGIVAERHGIALSEAFDQLRQAARSRRAKLHDVAAEIVATVAADARTAAPLP
;
A
#
# COMPACT_ATOMS: atom_id res chain seq x y z
N MET A 1 -3.25 -3.18 4.95
CA MET A 1 -2.49 -3.87 3.88
C MET A 1 -2.73 -3.11 2.60
N ASP A 2 -1.75 -2.35 2.17
CA ASP A 2 -1.90 -1.52 0.99
C ASP A 2 -1.73 -2.38 -0.25
N ARG A 3 -2.75 -2.34 -1.10
CA ARG A 3 -2.79 -3.01 -2.38
C ARG A 3 -2.07 -2.14 -3.40
N ILE A 4 -1.14 -2.72 -4.12
CA ILE A 4 -0.47 -2.05 -5.21
C ILE A 4 -1.01 -2.64 -6.51
N SER A 5 -1.43 -1.77 -7.42
CA SER A 5 -1.89 -2.15 -8.75
C SER A 5 -0.92 -1.62 -9.80
N VAL A 6 -0.38 -2.47 -10.66
CA VAL A 6 0.47 -2.08 -11.78
C VAL A 6 -0.29 -2.31 -13.08
N TYR A 7 -0.47 -1.25 -13.86
CA TYR A 7 -1.20 -1.31 -15.13
C TYR A 7 -0.22 -1.62 -16.25
N ALA A 8 -0.30 -2.85 -16.77
CA ALA A 8 0.55 -3.31 -17.87
C ALA A 8 -0.18 -3.12 -19.21
N PRO A 9 0.51 -2.66 -20.28
CA PRO A 9 -0.11 -2.39 -21.58
C PRO A 9 -0.74 -3.63 -22.24
N SER A 10 -0.28 -4.83 -21.87
CA SER A 10 -0.83 -6.08 -22.36
C SER A 10 -0.60 -7.22 -21.36
N GLU A 11 -1.33 -8.33 -21.56
CA GLU A 11 -1.15 -9.54 -20.76
C GLU A 11 0.27 -10.13 -20.86
N ALA A 12 0.93 -9.95 -22.02
CA ALA A 12 2.32 -10.37 -22.18
C ALA A 12 3.27 -9.58 -21.27
N HIS A 13 3.06 -8.26 -21.14
CA HIS A 13 3.82 -7.40 -20.23
C HIS A 13 3.52 -7.74 -18.77
N ALA A 14 2.26 -8.01 -18.43
CA ALA A 14 1.88 -8.43 -17.08
C ALA A 14 2.56 -9.75 -16.66
N ARG A 15 2.61 -10.74 -17.58
CA ARG A 15 3.31 -12.00 -17.33
C ARG A 15 4.83 -11.84 -17.21
N ARG A 16 5.44 -10.89 -17.94
CA ARG A 16 6.85 -10.54 -17.78
C ARG A 16 7.10 -9.90 -16.42
N LEU A 17 6.19 -9.00 -15.97
CA LEU A 17 6.28 -8.39 -14.65
C LEU A 17 6.22 -9.44 -13.55
N LEU A 18 5.28 -10.39 -13.60
CA LEU A 18 5.22 -11.47 -12.62
C LEU A 18 6.53 -12.25 -12.51
N ARG A 19 7.19 -12.50 -13.64
CA ARG A 19 8.51 -13.17 -13.65
C ARG A 19 9.61 -12.29 -13.07
N ALA A 20 9.57 -10.98 -13.32
CA ALA A 20 10.54 -10.03 -12.76
C ALA A 20 10.41 -9.88 -11.24
N LEU A 21 9.20 -10.09 -10.70
CA LEU A 21 8.94 -10.09 -9.27
C LEU A 21 9.42 -11.36 -8.55
N ASP A 22 9.70 -12.43 -9.30
CA ASP A 22 10.38 -13.67 -8.89
C ASP A 22 9.89 -14.28 -7.58
N GLY A 23 8.55 -14.28 -7.38
CA GLY A 23 7.93 -14.83 -6.17
C GLY A 23 8.22 -14.08 -4.86
N ARG A 24 8.97 -12.97 -4.91
CA ARG A 24 9.26 -12.13 -3.74
C ARG A 24 8.05 -11.35 -3.25
N PHE A 25 7.01 -11.28 -4.08
CA PHE A 25 5.77 -10.58 -3.78
C PHE A 25 4.59 -11.50 -4.06
N SER A 26 3.56 -11.43 -3.20
CA SER A 26 2.27 -12.08 -3.50
C SER A 26 1.59 -11.28 -4.62
N ALA A 27 1.66 -11.79 -5.85
CA ALA A 27 1.18 -11.09 -7.03
C ALA A 27 0.16 -11.93 -7.83
N SER A 28 -0.87 -11.28 -8.36
CA SER A 28 -1.86 -11.90 -9.25
C SER A 28 -2.15 -11.00 -10.45
N VAL A 29 -2.52 -11.60 -11.58
CA VAL A 29 -2.94 -10.86 -12.77
C VAL A 29 -4.45 -10.91 -12.91
N ASN A 30 -5.07 -9.75 -12.98
CA ASN A 30 -6.46 -9.60 -13.40
C ASN A 30 -6.47 -9.17 -14.88
N GLY A 31 -6.87 -10.09 -15.75
CA GLY A 31 -6.99 -9.81 -17.19
C GLY A 31 -8.14 -8.85 -17.46
N GLY A 32 -7.84 -7.71 -18.06
CA GLY A 32 -8.79 -6.71 -18.56
C GLY A 32 -8.34 -6.18 -19.91
N LYS A 33 -9.27 -5.81 -20.79
CA LYS A 33 -8.96 -5.03 -22.01
C LYS A 33 -9.34 -3.59 -21.78
N PRO A 34 -8.47 -2.60 -22.09
CA PRO A 34 -7.25 -2.67 -22.91
C PRO A 34 -5.94 -2.94 -22.15
N ALA A 35 -5.94 -2.98 -20.82
CA ALA A 35 -4.73 -3.18 -20.02
C ALA A 35 -4.92 -4.36 -19.04
N ALA A 36 -3.83 -5.08 -18.74
CA ALA A 36 -3.80 -6.09 -17.70
C ALA A 36 -3.32 -5.45 -16.38
N VAL A 37 -3.97 -5.76 -15.26
CA VAL A 37 -3.59 -5.24 -13.94
C VAL A 37 -2.87 -6.35 -13.16
N VAL A 38 -1.66 -6.05 -12.72
CA VAL A 38 -0.93 -6.89 -11.76
C VAL A 38 -1.17 -6.33 -10.37
N GLU A 39 -1.86 -7.09 -9.54
CA GLU A 39 -2.11 -6.75 -8.15
C GLU A 39 -1.06 -7.38 -7.26
N LEU A 40 -0.44 -6.55 -6.43
CA LEU A 40 0.63 -6.90 -5.52
C LEU A 40 0.19 -6.64 -4.07
N ARG A 41 0.67 -7.48 -3.16
CA ARG A 41 0.58 -7.24 -1.72
C ARG A 41 1.98 -7.20 -1.14
N LEU A 42 2.25 -6.19 -0.33
CA LEU A 42 3.45 -6.13 0.48
C LEU A 42 3.18 -6.90 1.78
N ASP A 43 3.93 -7.99 1.99
CA ASP A 43 3.79 -8.81 3.21
C ASP A 43 4.34 -8.09 4.45
N GLN A 44 5.33 -7.22 4.22
CA GLN A 44 5.87 -6.31 5.22
C GLN A 44 6.02 -4.95 4.55
N GLU A 45 5.39 -3.92 5.09
CA GLU A 45 5.54 -2.53 4.62
C GLU A 45 6.92 -1.97 5.03
N THR A 46 7.98 -2.64 4.60
CA THR A 46 9.36 -2.21 4.87
C THR A 46 9.89 -1.40 3.70
N ALA A 47 10.75 -0.42 4.01
CA ALA A 47 11.44 0.36 2.99
C ALA A 47 12.20 -0.54 1.99
N GLU A 48 12.76 -1.66 2.47
CA GLU A 48 13.47 -2.62 1.63
C GLU A 48 12.57 -3.27 0.56
N GLN A 49 11.36 -3.67 0.92
CA GLN A 49 10.42 -4.26 -0.05
C GLN A 49 9.98 -3.25 -1.12
N LEU A 50 9.84 -1.98 -0.76
CA LEU A 50 9.55 -0.93 -1.75
C LEU A 50 10.72 -0.70 -2.70
N VAL A 51 11.96 -0.66 -2.20
CA VAL A 51 13.17 -0.57 -3.04
C VAL A 51 13.22 -1.74 -4.01
N ASP A 52 13.07 -2.97 -3.53
CA ASP A 52 13.05 -4.17 -4.36
C ASP A 52 11.96 -4.15 -5.43
N LEU A 53 10.78 -3.62 -5.07
CA LEU A 53 9.67 -3.47 -6.01
C LEU A 53 10.00 -2.46 -7.11
N PHE A 54 10.53 -1.27 -6.74
CA PHE A 54 10.87 -0.25 -7.72
C PHE A 54 12.03 -0.67 -8.63
N ASP A 55 13.01 -1.40 -8.10
CA ASP A 55 14.09 -1.99 -8.89
C ASP A 55 13.56 -3.03 -9.89
N ALA A 56 12.61 -3.86 -9.47
CA ALA A 56 11.97 -4.84 -10.36
C ALA A 56 11.14 -4.15 -11.45
N LEU A 57 10.38 -3.12 -11.09
CA LEU A 57 9.59 -2.32 -12.03
C LEU A 57 10.48 -1.58 -13.03
N GLY A 58 11.59 -0.99 -12.58
CA GLY A 58 12.56 -0.29 -13.45
C GLY A 58 13.16 -1.24 -14.49
N ARG A 59 13.58 -2.43 -14.06
CA ARG A 59 14.07 -3.48 -14.98
C ARG A 59 12.99 -3.92 -15.96
N TRP A 60 11.78 -4.17 -15.47
CA TRP A 60 10.67 -4.57 -16.32
C TRP A 60 10.29 -3.51 -17.37
N LEU A 61 10.34 -2.23 -17.03
CA LEU A 61 10.14 -1.13 -17.98
C LEU A 61 11.22 -1.13 -19.06
N ALA A 62 12.48 -1.26 -18.67
CA ALA A 62 13.61 -1.29 -19.58
C ALA A 62 13.55 -2.50 -20.51
N ASP A 63 13.30 -3.71 -19.99
CA ASP A 63 13.21 -4.95 -20.77
C ASP A 63 11.99 -4.98 -21.70
N GLY A 64 10.93 -4.25 -21.33
CA GLY A 64 9.70 -4.13 -22.09
C GLY A 64 9.70 -2.97 -23.09
N GLU A 65 10.78 -2.18 -23.17
CA GLU A 65 10.87 -0.94 -23.97
C GLU A 65 9.69 0.02 -23.67
N LEU A 66 9.26 0.05 -22.41
CA LEU A 66 8.14 0.88 -21.96
C LEU A 66 8.69 2.21 -21.43
N ALA A 67 8.11 3.32 -21.91
CA ALA A 67 8.50 4.66 -21.46
C ALA A 67 7.95 4.96 -20.04
N ALA A 68 6.84 4.36 -19.67
CA ALA A 68 6.18 4.58 -18.39
C ALA A 68 5.21 3.44 -18.04
N CYS A 69 4.84 3.33 -16.76
CA CYS A 69 3.67 2.57 -16.32
C CYS A 69 2.88 3.33 -15.27
N GLU A 70 1.58 3.06 -15.19
CA GLU A 70 0.74 3.55 -14.12
C GLU A 70 0.76 2.57 -12.95
N LEU A 71 0.82 3.15 -11.74
CA LEU A 71 0.79 2.44 -10.46
C LEU A 71 -0.38 2.96 -9.63
N GLY A 72 -1.14 2.07 -9.01
CA GLY A 72 -2.10 2.42 -7.97
C GLY A 72 -1.57 2.04 -6.60
N PHE A 73 -1.56 2.96 -5.66
CA PHE A 73 -1.26 2.71 -4.25
C PHE A 73 -2.51 3.06 -3.43
N GLY A 74 -3.21 2.05 -2.93
CA GLY A 74 -4.56 2.28 -2.41
C GLY A 74 -5.44 2.93 -3.50
N ASP A 75 -6.03 4.09 -3.18
CA ASP A 75 -6.89 4.85 -4.09
C ASP A 75 -6.13 5.92 -4.92
N ARG A 76 -4.80 5.96 -4.86
CA ARG A 76 -3.99 7.00 -5.51
C ARG A 76 -3.24 6.47 -6.72
N PRO A 77 -3.38 7.12 -7.89
CA PRO A 77 -2.60 6.80 -9.07
C PRO A 77 -1.24 7.51 -9.06
N TYR A 78 -0.22 6.81 -9.55
CA TYR A 78 1.13 7.32 -9.79
C TYR A 78 1.61 6.88 -11.17
N THR A 79 2.52 7.64 -11.76
CA THR A 79 3.16 7.27 -13.01
C THR A 79 4.65 7.07 -12.75
N LEU A 80 5.14 5.86 -12.99
CA LEU A 80 6.56 5.55 -12.99
C LEU A 80 7.09 5.70 -14.41
N LEU A 81 8.11 6.54 -14.58
CA LEU A 81 8.80 6.72 -15.85
C LEU A 81 10.00 5.78 -15.93
N ALA A 82 10.24 5.24 -17.11
CA ALA A 82 11.49 4.50 -17.36
C ALA A 82 12.68 5.46 -17.26
N ALA A 83 13.75 5.01 -16.62
CA ALA A 83 15.00 5.77 -16.55
C ALA A 83 15.56 5.98 -17.97
N THR A 84 15.74 7.22 -18.37
CA THR A 84 16.25 7.58 -19.71
C THR A 84 17.72 7.22 -19.91
N ASN A 85 18.46 6.89 -18.84
CA ASN A 85 19.91 6.62 -18.85
C ASN A 85 20.34 5.35 -18.12
N GLY A 86 19.44 4.38 -17.92
CA GLY A 86 19.81 2.99 -17.56
C GLY A 86 20.47 2.76 -16.20
N GLY A 87 20.34 3.69 -15.24
CA GLY A 87 20.88 3.52 -13.90
C GLY A 87 19.78 3.19 -12.87
N PRO A 88 20.05 2.29 -11.90
CA PRO A 88 19.11 1.96 -10.82
C PRO A 88 18.86 3.12 -9.85
N ASN A 89 19.51 4.27 -10.04
CA ASN A 89 19.42 5.46 -9.20
C ASN A 89 18.88 6.68 -9.95
N ASP A 90 17.84 6.51 -10.77
CA ASP A 90 17.19 7.66 -11.36
C ASP A 90 16.47 8.47 -10.25
N ALA A 91 16.78 9.79 -10.20
CA ALA A 91 16.23 10.72 -9.24
C ALA A 91 14.68 10.67 -9.19
N THR A 92 14.03 10.39 -10.32
CA THR A 92 12.57 10.25 -10.43
C THR A 92 12.06 9.03 -9.69
N GLY A 93 12.70 7.86 -9.84
CA GLY A 93 12.36 6.65 -9.11
C GLY A 93 12.55 6.82 -7.60
N PHE A 94 13.67 7.41 -7.20
CA PHE A 94 13.96 7.71 -5.79
C PHE A 94 12.94 8.69 -5.17
N LEU A 95 12.58 9.76 -5.88
CA LEU A 95 11.60 10.72 -5.39
C LEU A 95 10.21 10.11 -5.28
N LEU A 96 9.81 9.27 -6.23
CA LEU A 96 8.53 8.56 -6.19
C LEU A 96 8.48 7.58 -5.02
N GLU A 97 9.52 6.78 -4.83
CA GLU A 97 9.65 5.88 -3.70
C GLU A 97 9.53 6.64 -2.38
N ARG A 98 10.27 7.74 -2.24
CA ARG A 98 10.23 8.58 -1.03
C ARG A 98 8.85 9.17 -0.79
N THR A 99 8.17 9.61 -1.84
CA THR A 99 6.81 10.13 -1.78
C THR A 99 5.83 9.07 -1.28
N ILE A 100 5.92 7.86 -1.80
CA ILE A 100 5.08 6.73 -1.38
C ILE A 100 5.35 6.34 0.07
N GLN A 101 6.61 6.26 0.50
CA GLN A 101 6.97 5.97 1.89
C GLN A 101 6.38 7.00 2.86
N LEU A 102 6.49 8.30 2.53
CA LEU A 102 5.91 9.37 3.34
C LEU A 102 4.39 9.28 3.39
N GLN A 103 3.77 8.91 2.28
CA GLN A 103 2.32 8.76 2.19
C GLN A 103 1.82 7.60 3.05
N ILE A 104 2.46 6.44 2.97
CA ILE A 104 2.14 5.27 3.82
C ILE A 104 2.26 5.65 5.31
N ALA A 105 3.33 6.38 5.67
CA ALA A 105 3.53 6.83 7.04
C ALA A 105 2.42 7.79 7.52
N LEU A 106 1.97 8.70 6.66
CA LEU A 106 0.88 9.63 6.96
C LEU A 106 -0.46 8.90 7.09
N ASP A 107 -0.79 8.01 6.17
CA ASP A 107 -2.03 7.26 6.18
C ASP A 107 -2.10 6.34 7.40
N SER A 108 -0.99 5.69 7.76
CA SER A 108 -0.87 4.91 9.00
C SER A 108 -1.12 5.76 10.25
N ARG A 109 -0.59 6.98 10.28
CA ARG A 109 -0.80 7.91 11.40
C ARG A 109 -2.27 8.31 11.53
N VAL A 110 -2.93 8.61 10.44
CA VAL A 110 -4.37 8.98 10.43
C VAL A 110 -5.22 7.86 11.01
N VAL A 111 -5.01 6.63 10.57
CA VAL A 111 -5.76 5.45 11.05
C VAL A 111 -5.53 5.21 12.54
N ILE A 112 -4.29 5.36 13.03
CA ILE A 112 -3.95 5.21 14.45
C ILE A 112 -4.63 6.31 15.28
N GLU A 113 -4.62 7.57 14.83
CA GLU A 113 -5.28 8.66 15.54
C GLU A 113 -6.80 8.49 15.58
N GLN A 114 -7.42 8.02 14.50
CA GLN A 114 -8.85 7.66 14.48
C GLN A 114 -9.16 6.55 15.49
N ALA A 115 -8.39 5.47 15.50
CA ALA A 115 -8.58 4.38 16.45
C ALA A 115 -8.40 4.83 17.90
N LYS A 116 -7.42 5.71 18.18
CA LYS A 116 -7.26 6.33 19.49
C LYS A 116 -8.50 7.07 19.95
N GLY A 117 -9.08 7.90 19.06
CA GLY A 117 -10.32 8.62 19.36
C GLY A 117 -11.46 7.68 19.69
N ILE A 118 -11.64 6.62 18.90
CA ILE A 118 -12.67 5.60 19.12
C ILE A 118 -12.50 4.88 20.45
N VAL A 119 -11.28 4.45 20.78
CA VAL A 119 -10.98 3.75 22.04
C VAL A 119 -11.18 4.69 23.24
N ALA A 120 -10.70 5.93 23.14
CA ALA A 120 -10.86 6.93 24.19
C ALA A 120 -12.33 7.21 24.50
N GLU A 121 -13.16 7.38 23.47
CA GLU A 121 -14.59 7.61 23.59
C GLU A 121 -15.32 6.40 24.18
N ARG A 122 -15.08 5.19 23.65
CA ARG A 122 -15.75 3.95 24.11
C ARG A 122 -15.45 3.62 25.57
N HIS A 123 -14.24 3.91 26.04
CA HIS A 123 -13.79 3.58 27.40
C HIS A 123 -13.79 4.76 28.35
N GLY A 124 -14.09 5.98 27.88
CA GLY A 124 -14.07 7.18 28.71
C GLY A 124 -12.69 7.50 29.27
N ILE A 125 -11.61 7.25 28.54
CA ILE A 125 -10.23 7.38 28.96
C ILE A 125 -9.49 8.47 28.18
N ALA A 126 -8.31 8.89 28.69
CA ALA A 126 -7.48 9.86 27.99
C ALA A 126 -6.89 9.29 26.68
N LEU A 127 -6.63 10.16 25.68
CA LEU A 127 -6.04 9.75 24.40
C LEU A 127 -4.67 9.03 24.55
N SER A 128 -3.86 9.43 25.54
CA SER A 128 -2.59 8.78 25.85
C SER A 128 -2.80 7.33 26.32
N GLU A 129 -3.77 7.11 27.20
CA GLU A 129 -4.13 5.80 27.73
C GLU A 129 -4.74 4.91 26.63
N ALA A 130 -5.58 5.47 25.75
CA ALA A 130 -6.11 4.79 24.59
C ALA A 130 -4.99 4.32 23.65
N PHE A 131 -3.96 5.12 23.45
CA PHE A 131 -2.80 4.73 22.66
C PHE A 131 -2.00 3.59 23.30
N ASP A 132 -1.82 3.62 24.62
CA ASP A 132 -1.14 2.52 25.33
C ASP A 132 -1.94 1.22 25.25
N GLN A 133 -3.27 1.26 25.31
CA GLN A 133 -4.12 0.10 25.09
C GLN A 133 -3.98 -0.46 23.66
N LEU A 134 -3.95 0.39 22.63
CA LEU A 134 -3.70 -0.03 21.24
C LEU A 134 -2.34 -0.73 21.10
N ARG A 135 -1.29 -0.15 21.69
CA ARG A 135 0.06 -0.75 21.69
C ARG A 135 0.09 -2.09 22.40
N GLN A 136 -0.59 -2.21 23.53
CA GLN A 136 -0.69 -3.46 24.27
C GLN A 136 -1.43 -4.53 23.48
N ALA A 137 -2.54 -4.18 22.82
CA ALA A 137 -3.30 -5.06 21.95
C ALA A 137 -2.44 -5.56 20.76
N ALA A 138 -1.70 -4.67 20.10
CA ALA A 138 -0.79 -5.01 19.01
C ALA A 138 0.30 -6.00 19.47
N ARG A 139 0.93 -5.75 20.62
CA ARG A 139 1.96 -6.65 21.19
C ARG A 139 1.38 -8.03 21.55
N SER A 140 0.22 -8.08 22.21
CA SER A 140 -0.40 -9.34 22.63
C SER A 140 -0.83 -10.20 21.45
N ARG A 141 -1.28 -9.58 20.35
CA ARG A 141 -1.67 -10.25 19.11
C ARG A 141 -0.50 -10.52 18.16
N ARG A 142 0.71 -10.00 18.46
CA ARG A 142 1.87 -10.00 17.55
C ARG A 142 1.53 -9.40 16.17
N ALA A 143 0.68 -8.37 16.16
CA ALA A 143 0.23 -7.65 14.98
C ALA A 143 0.86 -6.26 14.92
N LYS A 144 0.87 -5.64 13.75
CA LYS A 144 1.26 -4.24 13.62
C LYS A 144 0.22 -3.34 14.28
N LEU A 145 0.67 -2.22 14.86
CA LEU A 145 -0.22 -1.23 15.47
C LEU A 145 -1.24 -0.69 14.46
N HIS A 146 -0.82 -0.46 13.22
CA HIS A 146 -1.68 -0.02 12.13
C HIS A 146 -2.82 -1.01 11.86
N ASP A 147 -2.53 -2.31 11.80
CA ASP A 147 -3.53 -3.35 11.51
C ASP A 147 -4.61 -3.41 12.60
N VAL A 148 -4.18 -3.34 13.87
CA VAL A 148 -5.12 -3.28 15.01
C VAL A 148 -5.96 -2.01 14.98
N ALA A 149 -5.36 -0.88 14.63
CA ALA A 149 -6.07 0.39 14.49
C ALA A 149 -7.09 0.34 13.34
N ALA A 150 -6.72 -0.22 12.20
CA ALA A 150 -7.59 -0.38 11.03
C ALA A 150 -8.80 -1.28 11.34
N GLU A 151 -8.62 -2.38 12.08
CA GLU A 151 -9.72 -3.23 12.53
C GLU A 151 -10.74 -2.43 13.37
N ILE A 152 -10.26 -1.61 14.30
CA ILE A 152 -11.13 -0.80 15.17
C ILE A 152 -11.91 0.23 14.36
N VAL A 153 -11.26 0.92 13.42
CA VAL A 153 -11.93 1.89 12.55
C VAL A 153 -12.96 1.20 11.66
N ALA A 154 -12.64 0.02 11.12
CA ALA A 154 -13.54 -0.76 10.27
C ALA A 154 -14.80 -1.21 11.02
N THR A 155 -14.71 -1.58 12.31
CA THR A 155 -15.89 -1.97 13.12
C THR A 155 -16.87 -0.81 13.26
N VAL A 156 -16.39 0.41 13.51
CA VAL A 156 -17.26 1.59 13.63
C VAL A 156 -17.92 1.94 12.30
N ALA A 157 -17.18 1.84 11.20
CA ALA A 157 -17.73 2.08 9.87
C ALA A 157 -18.80 1.04 9.47
N ALA A 158 -18.71 -0.19 9.99
CA ALA A 158 -19.73 -1.22 9.81
C ALA A 158 -20.99 -0.92 10.65
N ASP A 159 -20.81 -0.55 11.91
CA ASP A 159 -21.90 -0.19 12.83
C ASP A 159 -22.67 1.03 12.33
N ALA A 160 -21.97 2.05 11.81
CA ALA A 160 -22.59 3.25 11.24
C ALA A 160 -23.44 2.98 9.99
N ARG A 161 -23.10 1.94 9.20
CA ARG A 161 -23.88 1.53 8.03
C ARG A 161 -25.15 0.77 8.42
N THR A 162 -25.18 0.16 9.60
CA THR A 162 -26.31 -0.61 10.10
C THR A 162 -27.29 0.28 10.91
N ALA A 163 -26.81 1.41 11.43
CA ALA A 163 -27.63 2.43 12.04
C ALA A 163 -28.39 3.19 10.93
N ALA A 164 -29.72 3.18 10.99
CA ALA A 164 -30.57 3.92 10.07
C ALA A 164 -30.18 5.42 10.03
N PRO A 165 -30.34 6.11 8.87
CA PRO A 165 -30.04 7.53 8.81
C PRO A 165 -30.84 8.29 9.86
N LEU A 166 -30.16 9.22 10.52
CA LEU A 166 -30.80 10.17 11.43
C LEU A 166 -31.91 10.92 10.66
N PRO A 167 -33.07 11.15 11.26
CA PRO A 167 -34.20 11.83 10.64
C PRO A 167 -33.86 13.28 10.27
#